data_24823e67f20dcabbb6bf45fff3f54cad
#
_entry.id   24823e67f20dcabbb6bf45fff3f54cad
#
_cell.length_a   1.000
_cell.length_b   1.000
_cell.length_c   1.000
_cell.angle_alpha   90.00
_cell.angle_beta   90.00
_cell.angle_gamma   90.00
#
_symmetry.space_group_name_H-M   'P 1'
#
loop_
_entity.id
_entity.type
_entity.pdbx_description
1 polymer ?
#
loop_
_entity_poly.entity_id
_entity_poly.type
_entity_poly.pdbx_seq_one_letter_code
_entity_poly.pdbx_strand_id
1 'polypeptide(L)'
;MDSKSASRKLGYGFSSEYQEIPLSEFVVNAKTELETVPKFDPWRFISVERKKKKLFDNQTKEEAINDEKSFSKKYKKKLQEYLKLAGFYSSSIDGDFGRGTRAAIIGWQEYLDKEGTGYLTKKQAKLLKKQFGEYLGYNYPREMNNLSTWDLSSADLRYPTSIKSAVNHFKEMDSERERLRALYAAGEISDSELQRLWWKKYNSFAWWRDTQTRSIDVVYGNTPTFNRFWHFWINYFPISVDAVEAELFGNYYLTLRKNMASNFSELLYDATWHPAMQLYLSNQESTGPNSEKARDMKRNRDKEIAAINENLARELLELFTLTPAAGYSQDDVNGAAYVLTGWGQMWDDDPKEGYFNDYRHEPGAHKILGKKYRGKPINKLKALCVDLAKHPMTARHIANKLSLHFISDTPPEETIQFIENAYNQSSGDLVKVHQAVVDAVIKYGDNSTKFLQPEIWFFNLHKAVGGGLPLKFLGQGDDWGQDQTNNILYELGHLNSRTPQPNGWPDLAVDWLTPEMMDRRVRYIIQISDKLEYKLKFDPDEYAKAFFGVSSPEAADVKAAPTFTLACLKIFCHPKFMMT
;
A
#
# COMPACT_ATOMS: atom_id res chain seq x y z
N MET A 1 -30.02 5.98 2.01
CA MET A 1 -28.86 5.49 1.19
C MET A 1 -29.13 4.04 0.80
N ASP A 2 -28.80 3.66 -0.43
CA ASP A 2 -28.80 2.25 -0.87
C ASP A 2 -27.41 1.60 -0.74
N SER A 3 -27.33 0.28 -0.93
CA SER A 3 -26.06 -0.46 -0.80
C SER A 3 -25.03 -0.07 -1.87
N LYS A 4 -25.46 0.39 -3.05
CA LYS A 4 -24.55 0.88 -4.10
C LYS A 4 -23.89 2.19 -3.68
N SER A 5 -24.67 3.13 -3.15
CA SER A 5 -24.14 4.40 -2.62
C SER A 5 -23.20 4.17 -1.44
N ALA A 6 -23.57 3.26 -0.53
CA ALA A 6 -22.73 2.86 0.59
C ALA A 6 -21.41 2.24 0.11
N SER A 7 -21.45 1.35 -0.91
CA SER A 7 -20.25 0.73 -1.49
C SER A 7 -19.28 1.76 -2.13
N ARG A 8 -19.81 2.87 -2.62
CA ARG A 8 -19.00 3.94 -3.20
C ARG A 8 -18.31 4.80 -2.13
N LYS A 9 -18.98 5.05 -1.00
CA LYS A 9 -18.40 5.83 0.12
C LYS A 9 -17.44 5.01 0.95
N LEU A 10 -17.79 3.79 1.28
CA LEU A 10 -17.04 2.90 2.19
C LEU A 10 -16.10 1.93 1.47
N GLY A 11 -16.22 1.80 0.15
CA GLY A 11 -15.38 0.93 -0.67
C GLY A 11 -14.87 1.67 -1.91
N TYR A 12 -14.88 0.95 -3.03
CA TYR A 12 -14.41 1.45 -4.34
C TYR A 12 -15.46 1.22 -5.43
N GLY A 13 -16.75 1.40 -5.10
CA GLY A 13 -17.84 1.22 -6.04
C GLY A 13 -18.11 -0.24 -6.41
N PHE A 14 -18.68 -0.46 -7.58
CA PHE A 14 -19.18 -1.76 -8.03
C PHE A 14 -19.07 -1.90 -9.56
N SER A 15 -19.08 -3.14 -10.06
CA SER A 15 -19.15 -3.48 -11.50
C SER A 15 -20.60 -3.65 -11.97
N SER A 16 -20.81 -3.76 -13.29
CA SER A 16 -22.13 -4.08 -13.86
C SER A 16 -22.68 -5.44 -13.43
N GLU A 17 -21.81 -6.36 -13.01
CA GLU A 17 -22.19 -7.70 -12.49
C GLU A 17 -22.58 -7.66 -11.00
N TYR A 18 -22.54 -6.49 -10.36
CA TYR A 18 -22.85 -6.37 -8.94
C TYR A 18 -24.33 -6.66 -8.68
N GLN A 19 -24.58 -7.66 -7.85
CA GLN A 19 -25.91 -7.93 -7.35
C GLN A 19 -26.17 -7.06 -6.13
N GLU A 20 -27.21 -6.24 -6.21
CA GLU A 20 -27.61 -5.39 -5.11
C GLU A 20 -28.11 -6.22 -3.94
N ILE A 21 -27.50 -6.01 -2.78
CA ILE A 21 -27.91 -6.64 -1.52
C ILE A 21 -28.66 -5.63 -0.65
N PRO A 22 -29.50 -6.07 0.30
CA PRO A 22 -30.13 -5.19 1.27
C PRO A 22 -29.08 -4.34 2.01
N LEU A 23 -29.39 -3.06 2.27
CA LEU A 23 -28.45 -2.17 2.97
C LEU A 23 -28.04 -2.72 4.33
N SER A 24 -28.96 -3.38 5.06
CA SER A 24 -28.66 -4.01 6.35
C SER A 24 -27.59 -5.12 6.22
N GLU A 25 -27.65 -5.90 5.16
CA GLU A 25 -26.65 -6.93 4.87
C GLU A 25 -25.31 -6.31 4.49
N PHE A 26 -25.32 -5.26 3.66
CA PHE A 26 -24.10 -4.51 3.35
C PHE A 26 -23.41 -3.99 4.61
N VAL A 27 -24.16 -3.39 5.55
CA VAL A 27 -23.62 -2.85 6.82
C VAL A 27 -22.98 -3.96 7.66
N VAL A 28 -23.65 -5.12 7.76
CA VAL A 28 -23.09 -6.28 8.48
C VAL A 28 -21.77 -6.72 7.84
N ASN A 29 -21.75 -6.88 6.51
CA ASN A 29 -20.56 -7.32 5.79
C ASN A 29 -19.40 -6.30 5.94
N ALA A 30 -19.69 -5.00 5.78
CA ALA A 30 -18.70 -3.94 5.93
C ALA A 30 -18.09 -3.90 7.35
N LYS A 31 -18.91 -4.09 8.38
CA LYS A 31 -18.43 -4.15 9.78
C LYS A 31 -17.61 -5.40 10.06
N THR A 32 -18.04 -6.54 9.53
CA THR A 32 -17.33 -7.82 9.67
C THR A 32 -15.95 -7.77 9.02
N GLU A 33 -15.80 -7.11 7.86
CA GLU A 33 -14.49 -6.89 7.24
C GLU A 33 -13.50 -6.18 8.18
N LEU A 34 -13.99 -5.36 9.10
CA LEU A 34 -13.18 -4.52 10.00
C LEU A 34 -12.82 -5.22 11.33
N GLU A 35 -13.47 -6.35 11.66
CA GLU A 35 -13.24 -7.06 12.93
C GLU A 35 -11.86 -7.72 13.02
N THR A 36 -11.31 -8.12 11.87
CA THR A 36 -10.02 -8.78 11.81
C THR A 36 -9.22 -8.25 10.62
N VAL A 37 -7.90 -8.31 10.71
CA VAL A 37 -7.04 -7.97 9.57
C VAL A 37 -7.15 -9.07 8.51
N PRO A 38 -7.75 -8.80 7.32
CA PRO A 38 -7.86 -9.78 6.28
C PRO A 38 -6.49 -10.24 5.78
N LYS A 39 -6.39 -11.48 5.34
CA LYS A 39 -5.17 -11.96 4.69
C LYS A 39 -4.92 -11.13 3.43
N PHE A 40 -3.74 -10.55 3.34
CA PHE A 40 -3.33 -9.79 2.17
C PHE A 40 -2.72 -10.74 1.14
N ASP A 41 -3.51 -11.15 0.16
CA ASP A 41 -3.10 -12.07 -0.91
C ASP A 41 -3.56 -11.54 -2.28
N PRO A 42 -2.95 -10.44 -2.77
CA PRO A 42 -3.34 -9.84 -4.04
C PRO A 42 -3.09 -10.74 -5.25
N TRP A 43 -2.20 -11.75 -5.11
CA TRP A 43 -1.79 -12.63 -6.22
C TRP A 43 -2.86 -13.60 -6.64
N ARG A 44 -3.75 -14.01 -5.73
CA ARG A 44 -4.88 -14.88 -6.06
C ARG A 44 -5.79 -14.24 -7.11
N PHE A 45 -5.83 -12.91 -7.19
CA PHE A 45 -6.69 -12.17 -8.09
C PHE A 45 -6.12 -12.02 -9.50
N ILE A 46 -4.80 -12.01 -9.68
CA ILE A 46 -4.19 -12.02 -11.01
C ILE A 46 -4.60 -13.26 -11.80
N SER A 47 -4.88 -14.37 -11.11
CA SER A 47 -5.40 -15.58 -11.74
C SER A 47 -6.86 -15.42 -12.20
N VAL A 48 -7.65 -14.51 -11.63
CA VAL A 48 -9.07 -14.30 -11.98
C VAL A 48 -9.23 -13.66 -13.34
N GLU A 49 -8.45 -12.62 -13.68
CA GLU A 49 -8.47 -12.06 -15.06
C GLU A 49 -8.09 -13.10 -16.11
N ARG A 50 -7.24 -14.07 -15.72
CA ARG A 50 -6.83 -15.18 -16.60
C ARG A 50 -7.86 -16.30 -16.66
N LYS A 51 -8.71 -16.48 -15.65
CA LYS A 51 -9.84 -17.45 -15.65
C LYS A 51 -10.90 -17.08 -16.70
N LYS A 52 -11.12 -15.80 -16.97
CA LYS A 52 -12.02 -15.33 -18.04
C LYS A 52 -11.54 -15.71 -19.46
N LYS A 53 -10.25 -16.04 -19.64
CA LYS A 53 -9.74 -16.70 -20.84
C LYS A 53 -9.63 -18.18 -20.56
N LYS A 54 -10.26 -19.04 -21.37
CA LYS A 54 -10.07 -20.53 -21.36
C LYS A 54 -8.59 -20.87 -21.54
N LEU A 55 -7.79 -20.75 -20.46
CA LEU A 55 -6.33 -20.90 -20.49
C LEU A 55 -5.87 -22.35 -20.36
N PHE A 56 -6.75 -23.22 -19.89
CA PHE A 56 -6.49 -24.63 -19.78
C PHE A 56 -7.52 -25.40 -20.61
N ASP A 57 -7.05 -26.17 -21.56
CA ASP A 57 -7.85 -27.23 -22.13
C ASP A 57 -7.96 -28.37 -21.11
N ASN A 58 -9.02 -29.16 -21.20
CA ASN A 58 -9.21 -30.38 -20.41
C ASN A 58 -8.21 -31.47 -20.87
N GLN A 59 -6.91 -31.21 -20.76
CA GLN A 59 -5.88 -32.19 -21.08
C GLN A 59 -5.74 -33.16 -19.92
N THR A 60 -5.68 -34.44 -20.25
CA THR A 60 -5.54 -35.51 -19.27
C THR A 60 -4.11 -35.54 -18.70
N LYS A 61 -3.96 -36.18 -17.52
CA LYS A 61 -2.66 -36.43 -16.92
C LYS A 61 -1.72 -37.21 -17.86
N GLU A 62 -2.26 -38.12 -18.65
CA GLU A 62 -1.51 -38.94 -19.62
C GLU A 62 -0.93 -38.07 -20.75
N GLU A 63 -1.71 -37.12 -21.26
CA GLU A 63 -1.23 -36.15 -22.25
C GLU A 63 -0.12 -35.27 -21.68
N ALA A 64 -0.25 -34.81 -20.42
CA ALA A 64 0.78 -34.03 -19.76
C ALA A 64 2.09 -34.81 -19.56
N ILE A 65 2.01 -36.10 -19.20
CA ILE A 65 3.17 -37.01 -19.10
C ILE A 65 3.85 -37.14 -20.46
N ASN A 66 3.09 -37.28 -21.54
CA ASN A 66 3.64 -37.40 -22.89
C ASN A 66 4.27 -36.09 -23.36
N ASP A 67 3.66 -34.97 -23.07
CA ASP A 67 4.21 -33.64 -23.36
C ASP A 67 5.57 -33.42 -22.69
N GLU A 68 5.69 -33.80 -21.39
CA GLU A 68 6.93 -33.66 -20.62
C GLU A 68 8.10 -34.51 -21.16
N LYS A 69 7.80 -35.64 -21.78
CA LYS A 69 8.85 -36.45 -22.45
C LYS A 69 9.57 -35.68 -23.57
N SER A 70 8.87 -34.74 -24.18
CA SER A 70 9.43 -33.88 -25.24
C SER A 70 10.27 -32.71 -24.71
N PHE A 71 10.26 -32.44 -23.39
CA PHE A 71 11.00 -31.33 -22.82
C PHE A 71 12.48 -31.68 -22.65
N SER A 72 13.36 -30.88 -23.25
CA SER A 72 14.80 -31.02 -23.04
C SER A 72 15.17 -30.75 -21.57
N LYS A 73 16.28 -31.33 -21.08
CA LYS A 73 16.79 -31.08 -19.72
C LYS A 73 17.02 -29.59 -19.46
N LYS A 74 17.52 -28.83 -20.47
CA LYS A 74 17.67 -27.37 -20.39
C LYS A 74 16.32 -26.66 -20.22
N TYR A 75 15.28 -27.12 -20.90
CA TYR A 75 13.94 -26.53 -20.76
C TYR A 75 13.32 -26.87 -19.41
N LYS A 76 13.48 -28.10 -18.90
CA LYS A 76 13.04 -28.52 -17.57
C LYS A 76 13.69 -27.68 -16.46
N LYS A 77 15.00 -27.37 -16.57
CA LYS A 77 15.66 -26.44 -15.65
C LYS A 77 14.97 -25.08 -15.64
N LYS A 78 14.66 -24.53 -16.82
CA LYS A 78 13.92 -23.27 -16.90
C LYS A 78 12.53 -23.33 -16.28
N LEU A 79 11.82 -24.42 -16.43
CA LEU A 79 10.52 -24.60 -15.79
C LEU A 79 10.63 -24.70 -14.26
N GLN A 80 11.69 -25.35 -13.74
CA GLN A 80 12.00 -25.33 -12.30
C GLN A 80 12.34 -23.91 -11.81
N GLU A 81 13.10 -23.14 -12.61
CA GLU A 81 13.38 -21.73 -12.34
C GLU A 81 12.09 -20.91 -12.27
N TYR A 82 11.15 -21.12 -13.21
CA TYR A 82 9.85 -20.44 -13.18
C TYR A 82 9.00 -20.83 -11.98
N LEU A 83 8.96 -22.12 -11.62
CA LEU A 83 8.27 -22.58 -10.41
C LEU A 83 8.92 -22.05 -9.15
N LYS A 84 10.24 -21.88 -9.14
CA LYS A 84 10.98 -21.27 -8.03
C LYS A 84 10.68 -19.79 -7.92
N LEU A 85 10.66 -19.06 -9.03
CA LEU A 85 10.23 -17.66 -9.11
C LEU A 85 8.76 -17.49 -8.70
N ALA A 86 7.95 -18.49 -9.02
CA ALA A 86 6.55 -18.55 -8.60
C ALA A 86 6.37 -18.96 -7.12
N GLY A 87 7.45 -19.32 -6.40
CA GLY A 87 7.44 -19.70 -4.98
C GLY A 87 6.96 -21.13 -4.68
N PHE A 88 6.66 -21.94 -5.68
CA PHE A 88 6.24 -23.32 -5.46
C PHE A 88 7.39 -24.31 -5.32
N TYR A 89 8.61 -23.96 -5.80
CA TYR A 89 9.75 -24.85 -5.83
C TYR A 89 10.92 -24.34 -5.00
N SER A 90 11.38 -25.14 -4.03
CA SER A 90 12.45 -24.77 -3.09
C SER A 90 13.76 -25.54 -3.29
N SER A 91 13.74 -26.61 -4.09
CA SER A 91 14.90 -27.49 -4.26
C SER A 91 15.88 -26.98 -5.33
N SER A 92 16.95 -27.75 -5.58
CA SER A 92 17.97 -27.46 -6.60
C SER A 92 17.39 -27.54 -8.02
N ILE A 93 17.85 -26.64 -8.88
CA ILE A 93 17.48 -26.60 -10.32
C ILE A 93 18.40 -27.56 -11.08
N ASP A 94 17.98 -28.80 -11.21
CA ASP A 94 18.75 -29.90 -11.84
C ASP A 94 18.21 -30.33 -13.21
N GLY A 95 16.98 -29.96 -13.53
CA GLY A 95 16.26 -30.37 -14.73
C GLY A 95 15.62 -31.74 -14.62
N ASP A 96 15.58 -32.33 -13.42
CA ASP A 96 14.91 -33.59 -13.15
C ASP A 96 13.60 -33.34 -12.38
N PHE A 97 12.48 -33.76 -12.95
CA PHE A 97 11.17 -33.54 -12.37
C PHE A 97 10.86 -34.62 -11.31
N GLY A 98 11.65 -34.59 -10.23
CA GLY A 98 11.48 -35.45 -9.06
C GLY A 98 10.32 -35.04 -8.14
N ARG A 99 10.27 -35.63 -6.95
CA ARG A 99 9.18 -35.45 -5.97
C ARG A 99 8.94 -33.96 -5.63
N GLY A 100 10.02 -33.16 -5.45
CA GLY A 100 9.90 -31.72 -5.13
C GLY A 100 9.30 -30.92 -6.30
N THR A 101 9.73 -31.21 -7.52
CA THR A 101 9.18 -30.54 -8.71
C THR A 101 7.71 -30.93 -8.94
N ARG A 102 7.33 -32.20 -8.68
CA ARG A 102 5.93 -32.64 -8.76
C ARG A 102 5.03 -31.90 -7.76
N ALA A 103 5.48 -31.79 -6.52
CA ALA A 103 4.75 -31.02 -5.50
C ALA A 103 4.60 -29.55 -5.89
N ALA A 104 5.65 -28.95 -6.46
CA ALA A 104 5.61 -27.57 -6.95
C ALA A 104 4.63 -27.38 -8.11
N ILE A 105 4.57 -28.32 -9.04
CA ILE A 105 3.61 -28.29 -10.16
C ILE A 105 2.19 -28.45 -9.64
N ILE A 106 1.93 -29.36 -8.69
CA ILE A 106 0.64 -29.53 -8.04
C ILE A 106 0.22 -28.20 -7.40
N GLY A 107 1.05 -27.63 -6.53
CA GLY A 107 0.72 -26.37 -5.85
C GLY A 107 0.44 -25.23 -6.84
N TRP A 108 1.18 -25.13 -7.93
CA TRP A 108 0.91 -24.13 -8.98
C TRP A 108 -0.39 -24.41 -9.74
N GLN A 109 -0.73 -25.66 -10.03
CA GLN A 109 -1.98 -26.03 -10.69
C GLN A 109 -3.18 -25.77 -9.78
N GLU A 110 -3.11 -26.14 -8.50
CA GLU A 110 -4.15 -25.87 -7.49
C GLU A 110 -4.34 -24.38 -7.26
N TYR A 111 -3.26 -23.61 -7.24
CA TYR A 111 -3.30 -22.14 -7.21
C TYR A 111 -4.11 -21.56 -8.38
N LEU A 112 -4.11 -22.23 -9.53
CA LEU A 112 -4.91 -21.85 -10.71
C LEU A 112 -6.33 -22.49 -10.71
N ASP A 113 -6.78 -23.06 -9.57
CA ASP A 113 -8.03 -23.84 -9.41
C ASP A 113 -8.15 -24.99 -10.42
N LYS A 114 -7.06 -25.70 -10.63
CA LYS A 114 -7.01 -26.89 -11.46
C LYS A 114 -6.66 -28.11 -10.63
N GLU A 115 -7.06 -29.28 -11.11
CA GLU A 115 -6.64 -30.53 -10.52
C GLU A 115 -5.11 -30.63 -10.54
N GLY A 116 -4.52 -30.85 -9.37
CA GLY A 116 -3.09 -30.99 -9.18
C GLY A 116 -2.55 -32.31 -9.74
N THR A 117 -2.32 -32.39 -11.05
CA THR A 117 -1.80 -33.60 -11.68
C THR A 117 -0.32 -33.85 -11.42
N GLY A 118 0.45 -32.80 -11.09
CA GLY A 118 1.90 -32.83 -10.92
C GLY A 118 2.69 -32.95 -12.22
N TYR A 119 2.03 -32.81 -13.38
CA TYR A 119 2.65 -32.88 -14.70
C TYR A 119 2.24 -31.67 -15.54
N LEU A 120 3.15 -31.17 -16.38
CA LEU A 120 2.93 -29.99 -17.22
C LEU A 120 2.61 -30.38 -18.66
N THR A 121 1.49 -29.93 -19.17
CA THR A 121 1.28 -29.92 -20.62
C THR A 121 2.16 -28.86 -21.30
N LYS A 122 2.37 -28.96 -22.61
CA LYS A 122 3.06 -27.92 -23.39
C LYS A 122 2.40 -26.55 -23.24
N LYS A 123 1.07 -26.51 -23.13
CA LYS A 123 0.31 -25.26 -22.90
C LYS A 123 0.56 -24.70 -21.51
N GLN A 124 0.56 -25.55 -20.49
CA GLN A 124 0.87 -25.18 -19.11
C GLN A 124 2.33 -24.70 -18.98
N ALA A 125 3.29 -25.41 -19.60
CA ALA A 125 4.69 -24.99 -19.64
C ALA A 125 4.89 -23.63 -20.34
N LYS A 126 4.16 -23.37 -21.44
CA LYS A 126 4.14 -22.06 -22.11
C LYS A 126 3.51 -20.99 -21.22
N LEU A 127 2.45 -21.33 -20.48
CA LEU A 127 1.81 -20.41 -19.53
C LEU A 127 2.75 -20.06 -18.39
N LEU A 128 3.41 -21.06 -17.78
CA LEU A 128 4.40 -20.86 -16.73
C LEU A 128 5.54 -19.97 -17.23
N LYS A 129 6.05 -20.23 -18.45
CA LYS A 129 7.03 -19.36 -19.10
C LYS A 129 6.48 -17.95 -19.31
N LYS A 130 5.26 -17.78 -19.79
CA LYS A 130 4.63 -16.47 -19.98
C LYS A 130 4.39 -15.74 -18.67
N GLN A 131 4.10 -16.47 -17.60
CA GLN A 131 3.89 -15.89 -16.27
C GLN A 131 5.19 -15.40 -15.64
N PHE A 132 6.26 -16.17 -15.79
CA PHE A 132 7.49 -16.00 -15.00
C PHE A 132 8.77 -15.94 -15.84
N GLY A 133 8.70 -16.23 -17.15
CA GLY A 133 9.88 -16.29 -18.02
C GLY A 133 10.58 -14.95 -18.24
N GLU A 134 9.83 -13.88 -18.11
CA GLU A 134 10.32 -12.52 -18.24
C GLU A 134 11.12 -12.07 -17.00
N TYR A 135 11.02 -12.83 -15.90
CA TYR A 135 11.74 -12.58 -14.65
C TYR A 135 13.17 -13.13 -14.63
N LEU A 136 13.53 -14.03 -15.55
CA LEU A 136 14.84 -14.69 -15.55
C LEU A 136 16.02 -13.86 -16.11
N GLY A 137 15.77 -12.63 -16.54
CA GLY A 137 16.82 -11.71 -17.00
C GLY A 137 17.33 -10.74 -15.93
N TYR A 138 16.74 -10.73 -14.74
CA TYR A 138 17.08 -9.81 -13.65
C TYR A 138 17.88 -10.53 -12.55
N ASN A 139 19.00 -9.94 -12.16
CA ASN A 139 19.66 -10.30 -10.91
C ASN A 139 18.84 -9.73 -9.77
N TYR A 140 17.91 -10.51 -9.24
CA TYR A 140 17.17 -10.15 -8.04
C TYR A 140 18.10 -10.06 -6.84
N PRO A 141 17.79 -9.22 -5.85
CA PRO A 141 18.39 -9.33 -4.53
C PRO A 141 18.34 -10.79 -4.04
N ARG A 142 19.37 -11.25 -3.35
CA ARG A 142 19.51 -12.65 -2.89
C ARG A 142 18.26 -13.19 -2.18
N GLU A 143 17.52 -12.33 -1.47
CA GLU A 143 16.28 -12.70 -0.77
C GLU A 143 15.15 -13.11 -1.71
N MET A 144 15.05 -12.52 -2.89
CA MET A 144 14.07 -12.96 -3.91
C MET A 144 14.47 -14.28 -4.59
N ASN A 145 15.73 -14.67 -4.52
CA ASN A 145 16.17 -16.00 -4.96
C ASN A 145 15.83 -17.11 -3.95
N ASN A 146 15.46 -16.76 -2.72
CA ASN A 146 14.97 -17.67 -1.69
C ASN A 146 13.44 -17.70 -1.59
N LEU A 147 12.74 -17.60 -2.72
CA LEU A 147 11.28 -17.73 -2.81
C LEU A 147 10.72 -19.04 -2.21
N SER A 148 11.61 -19.98 -1.87
CA SER A 148 11.26 -21.22 -1.16
C SER A 148 10.68 -21.01 0.25
N THR A 149 10.90 -19.84 0.86
CA THR A 149 10.35 -19.49 2.17
C THR A 149 9.09 -18.63 2.07
N TRP A 150 8.66 -18.30 0.86
CA TRP A 150 7.58 -17.38 0.61
C TRP A 150 6.32 -18.14 0.23
N ASP A 151 5.32 -17.99 1.06
CA ASP A 151 3.98 -18.46 0.74
C ASP A 151 3.38 -17.55 -0.35
N LEU A 152 3.18 -18.10 -1.55
CA LEU A 152 2.53 -17.40 -2.66
C LEU A 152 1.11 -16.93 -2.35
N SER A 153 0.52 -17.45 -1.29
CA SER A 153 -0.78 -17.01 -0.81
C SER A 153 -0.71 -15.74 0.04
N SER A 154 0.49 -15.21 0.33
CA SER A 154 0.66 -14.00 1.13
C SER A 154 1.32 -12.87 0.33
N ALA A 155 0.94 -11.64 0.64
CA ALA A 155 1.58 -10.45 0.08
C ALA A 155 3.05 -10.30 0.48
N ASP A 156 3.42 -11.04 1.49
CA ASP A 156 4.80 -11.15 1.96
C ASP A 156 5.78 -11.58 0.86
N LEU A 157 5.26 -12.13 -0.22
CA LEU A 157 6.03 -12.41 -1.44
C LEU A 157 6.81 -11.21 -1.98
N ARG A 158 6.34 -10.01 -1.68
CA ARG A 158 6.90 -8.80 -2.25
C ARG A 158 7.38 -7.81 -1.21
N TYR A 159 6.99 -8.04 0.03
CA TYR A 159 7.45 -7.23 1.13
C TYR A 159 8.34 -8.05 2.04
N PRO A 160 9.41 -7.48 2.59
CA PRO A 160 10.11 -8.10 3.68
C PRO A 160 9.10 -8.48 4.78
N THR A 161 9.06 -9.76 5.14
CA THR A 161 8.09 -10.34 6.07
C THR A 161 8.23 -9.81 7.50
N SER A 162 9.39 -9.23 7.79
CA SER A 162 9.70 -8.61 9.07
C SER A 162 10.46 -7.31 8.88
N ILE A 163 10.39 -6.45 9.86
CA ILE A 163 11.15 -5.21 9.87
C ILE A 163 12.66 -5.46 9.83
N LYS A 164 13.13 -6.57 10.44
CA LYS A 164 14.53 -6.98 10.38
C LYS A 164 14.95 -7.31 8.95
N SER A 165 14.12 -8.02 8.21
CA SER A 165 14.37 -8.33 6.80
C SER A 165 14.38 -7.06 5.94
N ALA A 166 13.44 -6.14 6.16
CA ALA A 166 13.39 -4.85 5.46
C ALA A 166 14.65 -4.01 5.70
N VAL A 167 15.10 -3.93 6.96
CA VAL A 167 16.31 -3.19 7.33
C VAL A 167 17.57 -3.85 6.81
N ASN A 168 17.67 -5.18 6.84
CA ASN A 168 18.81 -5.89 6.25
C ASN A 168 18.91 -5.61 4.74
N HIS A 169 17.80 -5.66 4.05
CA HIS A 169 17.77 -5.35 2.64
C HIS A 169 18.12 -3.87 2.36
N PHE A 170 17.60 -2.95 3.17
CA PHE A 170 18.00 -1.55 3.13
C PHE A 170 19.51 -1.37 3.28
N LYS A 171 20.16 -2.04 4.25
CA LYS A 171 21.62 -2.01 4.46
C LYS A 171 22.39 -2.55 3.25
N GLU A 172 21.91 -3.63 2.64
CA GLU A 172 22.51 -4.19 1.42
C GLU A 172 22.44 -3.20 0.25
N MET A 173 21.29 -2.53 0.11
CA MET A 173 21.09 -1.51 -0.91
C MET A 173 21.96 -0.28 -0.68
N ASP A 174 22.07 0.20 0.55
CA ASP A 174 22.91 1.34 0.91
C ASP A 174 24.39 1.04 0.63
N SER A 175 24.85 -0.14 1.00
CA SER A 175 26.23 -0.59 0.72
C SER A 175 26.52 -0.66 -0.79
N GLU A 176 25.56 -1.14 -1.59
CA GLU A 176 25.71 -1.19 -3.04
C GLU A 176 25.67 0.20 -3.67
N ARG A 177 24.87 1.12 -3.13
CA ARG A 177 24.86 2.53 -3.56
C ARG A 177 26.22 3.17 -3.36
N GLU A 178 26.81 2.98 -2.20
CA GLU A 178 28.15 3.49 -1.90
C GLU A 178 29.20 2.87 -2.82
N ARG A 179 29.12 1.56 -3.10
CA ARG A 179 29.99 0.89 -4.07
C ARG A 179 29.87 1.49 -5.47
N LEU A 180 28.65 1.71 -5.95
CA LEU A 180 28.41 2.32 -7.28
C LEU A 180 28.91 3.77 -7.34
N ARG A 181 28.73 4.54 -6.27
CA ARG A 181 29.28 5.91 -6.15
C ARG A 181 30.82 5.91 -6.19
N ALA A 182 31.44 4.95 -5.51
CA ALA A 182 32.91 4.81 -5.54
C ALA A 182 33.41 4.50 -6.95
N LEU A 183 32.76 3.60 -7.69
CA LEU A 183 33.09 3.30 -9.09
C LEU A 183 32.93 4.52 -10.01
N TYR A 184 31.87 5.30 -9.80
CA TYR A 184 31.67 6.56 -10.52
C TYR A 184 32.78 7.57 -10.21
N ALA A 185 33.10 7.75 -8.94
CA ALA A 185 34.17 8.66 -8.51
C ALA A 185 35.55 8.23 -9.03
N ALA A 186 35.78 6.92 -9.21
CA ALA A 186 36.99 6.37 -9.83
C ALA A 186 37.01 6.48 -11.37
N GLY A 187 35.90 6.92 -11.98
CA GLY A 187 35.77 7.01 -13.45
C GLY A 187 35.57 5.64 -14.15
N GLU A 188 35.28 4.58 -13.38
CA GLU A 188 35.07 3.23 -13.90
C GLU A 188 33.69 3.05 -14.55
N ILE A 189 32.71 3.85 -14.13
CA ILE A 189 31.36 3.91 -14.72
C ILE A 189 30.96 5.36 -15.00
N SER A 190 30.14 5.56 -16.03
CA SER A 190 29.55 6.88 -16.34
C SER A 190 28.38 7.22 -15.42
N ASP A 191 27.98 8.50 -15.36
CA ASP A 191 26.78 8.93 -14.63
C ASP A 191 25.53 8.20 -15.16
N SER A 192 25.38 8.08 -16.48
CA SER A 192 24.27 7.37 -17.08
C SER A 192 24.25 5.88 -16.70
N GLU A 193 25.39 5.27 -16.50
CA GLU A 193 25.50 3.88 -16.07
C GLU A 193 25.25 3.74 -14.57
N LEU A 194 25.72 4.68 -13.74
CA LEU A 194 25.39 4.78 -12.33
C LEU A 194 23.87 4.86 -12.14
N GLN A 195 23.22 5.80 -12.84
CA GLN A 195 21.77 5.97 -12.82
C GLN A 195 21.06 4.69 -13.27
N ARG A 196 21.49 4.11 -14.41
CA ARG A 196 20.92 2.87 -14.94
C ARG A 196 21.02 1.71 -13.95
N LEU A 197 22.20 1.49 -13.36
CA LEU A 197 22.43 0.39 -12.42
C LEU A 197 21.62 0.59 -11.13
N TRP A 198 21.61 1.82 -10.62
CA TRP A 198 20.85 2.18 -9.43
C TRP A 198 19.35 2.02 -9.65
N TRP A 199 18.80 2.65 -10.67
CA TRP A 199 17.36 2.62 -10.94
C TRP A 199 16.87 1.24 -11.37
N LYS A 200 17.58 0.54 -12.25
CA LYS A 200 17.16 -0.79 -12.72
C LYS A 200 17.18 -1.86 -11.65
N LYS A 201 18.15 -1.80 -10.74
CA LYS A 201 18.42 -2.91 -9.83
C LYS A 201 17.69 -2.76 -8.49
N TYR A 202 17.53 -1.54 -7.99
CA TYR A 202 17.15 -1.32 -6.60
C TYR A 202 15.90 -0.48 -6.39
N ASN A 203 15.76 0.65 -7.03
CA ASN A 203 14.76 1.64 -6.64
C ASN A 203 13.40 1.46 -7.32
N SER A 204 13.37 1.11 -8.61
CA SER A 204 12.11 1.04 -9.36
C SER A 204 11.24 -0.14 -8.98
N PHE A 205 11.85 -1.25 -8.52
CA PHE A 205 11.13 -2.50 -8.29
C PHE A 205 10.24 -2.47 -7.05
N ALA A 206 10.76 -2.05 -5.90
CA ALA A 206 10.02 -2.10 -4.66
C ALA A 206 8.90 -1.05 -4.61
N TRP A 207 9.15 0.11 -5.19
CA TRP A 207 8.21 1.21 -5.23
C TRP A 207 6.93 0.91 -6.05
N TRP A 208 7.06 0.56 -7.32
CA TRP A 208 5.87 0.27 -8.12
C TRP A 208 5.25 -1.10 -7.79
N ARG A 209 6.03 -2.01 -7.22
CA ARG A 209 5.56 -3.25 -6.64
C ARG A 209 4.50 -3.01 -5.57
N ASP A 210 4.77 -2.11 -4.60
CA ASP A 210 3.82 -1.76 -3.55
C ASP A 210 2.52 -1.22 -4.14
N THR A 211 2.60 -0.22 -4.99
CA THR A 211 1.43 0.39 -5.63
C THR A 211 0.60 -0.64 -6.40
N GLN A 212 1.25 -1.49 -7.21
CA GLN A 212 0.53 -2.52 -7.95
C GLN A 212 -0.13 -3.56 -7.05
N THR A 213 0.58 -4.01 -6.02
CA THR A 213 0.08 -5.04 -5.09
C THR A 213 -1.16 -4.54 -4.35
N ARG A 214 -1.13 -3.31 -3.83
CA ARG A 214 -2.29 -2.67 -3.22
C ARG A 214 -3.44 -2.47 -4.23
N SER A 215 -3.13 -2.02 -5.43
CA SER A 215 -4.13 -1.81 -6.50
C SER A 215 -4.84 -3.10 -6.88
N ILE A 216 -4.13 -4.22 -6.93
CA ILE A 216 -4.71 -5.54 -7.18
C ILE A 216 -5.69 -5.92 -6.06
N ASP A 217 -5.29 -5.77 -4.80
CA ASP A 217 -6.16 -6.10 -3.67
C ASP A 217 -7.40 -5.19 -3.60
N VAL A 218 -7.25 -3.92 -3.94
CA VAL A 218 -8.36 -2.95 -4.00
C VAL A 218 -9.36 -3.31 -5.10
N VAL A 219 -8.90 -3.58 -6.32
CA VAL A 219 -9.78 -3.77 -7.48
C VAL A 219 -10.40 -5.16 -7.51
N TYR A 220 -9.62 -6.20 -7.21
CA TYR A 220 -10.05 -7.60 -7.30
C TYR A 220 -10.38 -8.22 -5.95
N GLY A 221 -10.00 -7.59 -4.84
CA GLY A 221 -10.21 -8.10 -3.49
C GLY A 221 -11.69 -8.04 -3.07
N ASN A 222 -11.99 -8.82 -2.05
CA ASN A 222 -13.32 -8.96 -1.46
C ASN A 222 -13.45 -8.24 -0.11
N THR A 223 -12.50 -7.39 0.25
CA THR A 223 -12.52 -6.59 1.49
C THR A 223 -12.39 -5.09 1.18
N PRO A 224 -13.31 -4.52 0.36
CA PRO A 224 -13.21 -3.14 -0.11
C PRO A 224 -13.30 -2.12 1.03
N THR A 225 -14.12 -2.38 2.05
CA THR A 225 -14.25 -1.49 3.21
C THR A 225 -12.95 -1.45 4.00
N PHE A 226 -12.38 -2.59 4.31
CA PHE A 226 -11.09 -2.66 5.01
C PHE A 226 -9.99 -1.91 4.22
N ASN A 227 -9.90 -2.14 2.91
CA ASN A 227 -8.90 -1.48 2.06
C ASN A 227 -9.10 0.04 1.99
N ARG A 228 -10.35 0.51 2.10
CA ARG A 228 -10.66 1.94 2.14
C ARG A 228 -10.17 2.61 3.42
N PHE A 229 -10.32 1.95 4.58
CA PHE A 229 -9.72 2.41 5.84
C PHE A 229 -8.20 2.30 5.83
N TRP A 230 -7.63 1.25 5.23
CA TRP A 230 -6.17 1.15 5.08
C TRP A 230 -5.61 2.30 4.23
N HIS A 231 -6.27 2.68 3.13
CA HIS A 231 -5.93 3.86 2.35
C HIS A 231 -5.95 5.14 3.21
N PHE A 232 -6.96 5.32 4.03
CA PHE A 232 -7.04 6.44 4.98
C PHE A 232 -5.83 6.47 5.91
N TRP A 233 -5.46 5.36 6.55
CA TRP A 233 -4.34 5.33 7.49
C TRP A 233 -2.97 5.50 6.82
N ILE A 234 -2.80 5.04 5.58
CA ILE A 234 -1.61 5.32 4.78
C ILE A 234 -1.48 6.84 4.54
N ASN A 235 -2.58 7.51 4.26
CA ASN A 235 -2.58 8.96 4.08
C ASN A 235 -2.46 9.74 5.40
N TYR A 236 -2.95 9.18 6.50
CA TYR A 236 -2.87 9.78 7.84
C TYR A 236 -1.45 9.72 8.43
N PHE A 237 -0.72 8.63 8.19
CA PHE A 237 0.69 8.45 8.57
C PHE A 237 1.56 8.35 7.31
N PRO A 238 1.69 9.44 6.55
CA PRO A 238 2.35 9.38 5.25
C PRO A 238 3.86 9.25 5.38
N ILE A 239 4.45 8.63 4.36
CA ILE A 239 5.89 8.66 4.08
C ILE A 239 6.10 8.91 2.59
N SER A 240 7.30 9.33 2.19
CA SER A 240 7.60 9.60 0.77
C SER A 240 8.81 8.82 0.28
N VAL A 241 8.71 8.28 -0.94
CA VAL A 241 9.83 7.63 -1.67
C VAL A 241 11.00 8.59 -1.93
N ASP A 242 10.77 9.89 -1.85
CA ASP A 242 11.83 10.88 -2.01
C ASP A 242 12.75 10.94 -0.77
N ALA A 243 12.32 10.41 0.37
CA ALA A 243 13.06 10.42 1.64
C ALA A 243 13.28 9.03 2.23
N VAL A 244 12.56 8.01 1.76
CA VAL A 244 12.59 6.65 2.33
C VAL A 244 12.90 5.64 1.25
N GLU A 245 13.84 4.75 1.53
CA GLU A 245 14.17 3.66 0.62
C GLU A 245 12.99 2.70 0.42
N ALA A 246 12.78 2.30 -0.82
CA ALA A 246 11.58 1.61 -1.28
C ALA A 246 11.27 0.31 -0.51
N GLU A 247 12.28 -0.40 0.00
CA GLU A 247 12.08 -1.66 0.73
C GLU A 247 11.39 -1.47 2.09
N LEU A 248 11.55 -0.31 2.70
CA LEU A 248 10.88 0.01 3.96
C LEU A 248 9.40 0.36 3.78
N PHE A 249 8.99 0.80 2.59
CA PHE A 249 7.61 1.18 2.29
C PHE A 249 6.63 0.05 2.52
N GLY A 250 6.84 -1.08 1.84
CA GLY A 250 5.93 -2.20 1.93
C GLY A 250 5.76 -2.70 3.35
N ASN A 251 6.87 -2.83 4.09
CA ASN A 251 6.83 -3.25 5.49
C ASN A 251 6.12 -2.22 6.38
N TYR A 252 6.32 -0.91 6.14
CA TYR A 252 5.62 0.14 6.85
C TYR A 252 4.11 0.08 6.61
N TYR A 253 3.68 -0.03 5.37
CA TYR A 253 2.26 -0.11 5.04
C TYR A 253 1.58 -1.38 5.58
N LEU A 254 2.30 -2.51 5.60
CA LEU A 254 1.82 -3.72 6.27
C LEU A 254 1.75 -3.56 7.79
N THR A 255 2.66 -2.77 8.39
CA THR A 255 2.61 -2.44 9.82
C THR A 255 1.37 -1.61 10.16
N LEU A 256 1.05 -0.59 9.35
CA LEU A 256 -0.20 0.15 9.51
C LEU A 256 -1.42 -0.78 9.36
N ARG A 257 -1.41 -1.62 8.32
CA ARG A 257 -2.49 -2.59 8.05
C ARG A 257 -2.73 -3.54 9.21
N LYS A 258 -1.66 -4.11 9.78
CA LYS A 258 -1.71 -5.02 10.93
C LYS A 258 -2.40 -4.38 12.14
N ASN A 259 -2.18 -3.10 12.35
CA ASN A 259 -2.68 -2.38 13.52
C ASN A 259 -4.11 -1.83 13.34
N MET A 260 -4.74 -2.01 12.18
CA MET A 260 -6.11 -1.52 11.96
C MET A 260 -7.19 -2.22 12.80
N ALA A 261 -6.90 -3.41 13.32
CA ALA A 261 -7.76 -4.13 14.25
C ALA A 261 -7.22 -4.11 15.69
N SER A 262 -6.41 -3.10 16.03
CA SER A 262 -5.83 -2.90 17.36
C SER A 262 -6.30 -1.57 17.99
N ASN A 263 -5.63 -1.13 19.03
CA ASN A 263 -5.87 0.19 19.62
C ASN A 263 -5.07 1.28 18.88
N PHE A 264 -5.60 2.50 18.79
CA PHE A 264 -4.89 3.61 18.15
C PHE A 264 -3.52 3.88 18.78
N SER A 265 -3.36 3.66 20.09
CA SER A 265 -2.05 3.81 20.74
C SER A 265 -0.98 2.85 20.22
N GLU A 266 -1.39 1.66 19.79
CA GLU A 266 -0.49 0.66 19.17
C GLU A 266 -0.15 1.05 17.74
N LEU A 267 -1.15 1.48 16.97
CA LEU A 267 -0.94 2.01 15.63
C LEU A 267 0.01 3.22 15.65
N LEU A 268 -0.24 4.18 16.56
CA LEU A 268 0.58 5.37 16.73
C LEU A 268 2.02 5.01 17.12
N TYR A 269 2.18 4.08 18.08
CA TYR A 269 3.51 3.63 18.50
C TYR A 269 4.26 2.97 17.36
N ASP A 270 3.64 2.00 16.67
CA ASP A 270 4.29 1.25 15.58
C ASP A 270 4.60 2.15 14.37
N ALA A 271 3.71 3.09 14.04
CA ALA A 271 3.98 4.09 12.99
C ALA A 271 5.15 5.01 13.36
N THR A 272 5.22 5.46 14.62
CA THR A 272 6.22 6.44 15.07
C THR A 272 7.63 5.86 15.09
N TRP A 273 7.82 4.66 15.65
CA TRP A 273 9.17 4.10 15.77
C TRP A 273 9.66 3.39 14.51
N HIS A 274 8.78 3.11 13.56
CA HIS A 274 9.16 2.40 12.34
C HIS A 274 10.29 3.10 11.58
N PRO A 275 11.33 2.40 11.12
CA PRO A 275 12.48 3.02 10.45
C PRO A 275 12.10 3.91 9.27
N ALA A 276 11.03 3.58 8.52
CA ALA A 276 10.57 4.40 7.42
C ALA A 276 10.13 5.81 7.89
N MET A 277 9.36 5.91 8.97
CA MET A 277 8.94 7.20 9.55
C MET A 277 10.13 7.96 10.13
N GLN A 278 11.05 7.24 10.76
CA GLN A 278 12.28 7.82 11.30
C GLN A 278 13.16 8.45 10.21
N LEU A 279 13.27 7.81 9.05
CA LEU A 279 13.97 8.37 7.88
C LEU A 279 13.19 9.54 7.27
N TYR A 280 11.89 9.37 7.10
CA TYR A 280 11.05 10.40 6.45
C TYR A 280 11.15 11.74 7.15
N LEU A 281 11.18 11.74 8.48
CA LEU A 281 11.26 12.95 9.30
C LEU A 281 12.66 13.20 9.88
N SER A 282 13.69 12.51 9.34
CA SER A 282 15.12 12.66 9.68
C SER A 282 15.41 12.50 11.19
N ASN A 283 14.60 11.74 11.92
CA ASN A 283 14.80 11.54 13.36
C ASN A 283 16.00 10.64 13.68
N GLN A 284 16.43 9.78 12.73
CA GLN A 284 17.65 8.97 12.88
C GLN A 284 18.91 9.83 13.08
N GLU A 285 18.87 11.10 12.72
CA GLU A 285 19.97 12.05 12.97
C GLU A 285 19.93 12.64 14.38
N SER A 286 18.76 12.58 15.03
CA SER A 286 18.52 13.18 16.34
C SER A 286 19.44 12.59 17.42
N THR A 287 20.17 13.45 18.12
CA THR A 287 21.09 13.06 19.19
C THR A 287 20.84 13.94 20.41
N GLY A 288 20.61 13.29 21.54
CA GLY A 288 20.36 14.02 22.79
C GLY A 288 21.57 14.88 23.21
N PRO A 289 21.38 16.13 23.61
CA PRO A 289 22.47 17.05 23.95
C PRO A 289 23.27 16.61 25.20
N ASN A 290 22.70 15.75 26.04
CA ASN A 290 23.37 15.17 27.20
C ASN A 290 23.58 13.66 27.07
N SER A 291 23.40 13.12 25.86
CA SER A 291 23.67 11.71 25.54
C SER A 291 25.14 11.36 25.72
N GLU A 292 25.47 10.08 25.74
CA GLU A 292 26.86 9.63 25.78
C GLU A 292 27.62 10.07 24.54
N LYS A 293 26.98 9.97 23.35
CA LYS A 293 27.54 10.48 22.08
C LYS A 293 27.89 11.97 22.18
N ALA A 294 26.97 12.80 22.69
CA ALA A 294 27.21 14.24 22.82
C ALA A 294 28.39 14.55 23.75
N ARG A 295 28.56 13.78 24.84
CA ARG A 295 29.69 13.93 25.76
C ARG A 295 31.02 13.53 25.10
N ASP A 296 31.01 12.48 24.28
CA ASP A 296 32.19 12.04 23.54
C ASP A 296 32.60 13.05 22.47
N MET A 297 31.66 13.57 21.72
CA MET A 297 31.89 14.63 20.74
C MET A 297 32.55 15.86 21.39
N LYS A 298 32.05 16.28 22.56
CA LYS A 298 32.66 17.38 23.32
C LYS A 298 34.10 17.06 23.77
N ARG A 299 34.37 15.82 24.24
CA ARG A 299 35.70 15.37 24.64
C ARG A 299 36.69 15.36 23.47
N ASN A 300 36.23 14.90 22.32
CA ASN A 300 37.04 14.78 21.12
C ASN A 300 37.21 16.11 20.37
N ARG A 301 36.52 17.17 20.80
CA ARG A 301 36.48 18.48 20.14
C ARG A 301 35.99 18.37 18.69
N ASP A 302 35.01 17.51 18.46
CA ASP A 302 34.39 17.34 17.15
C ASP A 302 33.76 18.68 16.69
N LYS A 303 33.84 18.94 15.38
CA LYS A 303 33.22 20.15 14.80
C LYS A 303 31.68 20.06 14.77
N GLU A 304 31.16 18.84 14.74
CA GLU A 304 29.72 18.60 14.79
C GLU A 304 29.20 18.79 16.22
N ILE A 305 27.99 19.35 16.32
CA ILE A 305 27.30 19.54 17.60
C ILE A 305 26.15 18.55 17.64
N ALA A 306 26.05 17.79 18.73
CA ALA A 306 24.89 16.94 18.96
C ALA A 306 23.62 17.81 19.05
N ALA A 307 22.68 17.56 18.16
CA ALA A 307 21.43 18.31 18.10
C ALA A 307 20.22 17.36 18.04
N ILE A 308 19.12 17.79 18.66
CA ILE A 308 17.82 17.14 18.50
C ILE A 308 17.24 17.57 17.14
N ASN A 309 16.52 16.63 16.53
CA ASN A 309 15.62 16.93 15.43
C ASN A 309 14.19 16.91 15.97
N GLU A 310 13.47 18.03 15.85
CA GLU A 310 12.13 18.18 16.39
C GLU A 310 11.03 17.74 15.43
N ASN A 311 11.35 17.49 14.16
CA ASN A 311 10.33 17.25 13.13
C ASN A 311 9.35 16.15 13.53
N LEU A 312 9.84 14.94 13.81
CA LEU A 312 8.97 13.83 14.21
C LEU A 312 8.19 14.11 15.49
N ALA A 313 8.80 14.80 16.47
CA ALA A 313 8.12 15.18 17.71
C ALA A 313 6.99 16.17 17.44
N ARG A 314 7.20 17.12 16.55
CA ARG A 314 6.22 18.10 16.12
C ARG A 314 5.06 17.41 15.42
N GLU A 315 5.34 16.57 14.44
CA GLU A 315 4.30 15.85 13.69
C GLU A 315 3.52 14.88 14.59
N LEU A 316 4.19 14.23 15.55
CA LEU A 316 3.54 13.37 16.53
C LEU A 316 2.49 14.12 17.37
N LEU A 317 2.81 15.35 17.79
CA LEU A 317 1.89 16.18 18.58
C LEU A 317 0.87 16.92 17.69
N GLU A 318 1.30 17.46 16.57
CA GLU A 318 0.51 18.38 15.75
C GLU A 318 -0.41 17.66 14.76
N LEU A 319 0.12 16.70 13.97
CA LEU A 319 -0.62 16.08 12.89
C LEU A 319 -1.20 14.72 13.26
N PHE A 320 -0.48 13.95 14.10
CA PHE A 320 -0.89 12.58 14.39
C PHE A 320 -1.76 12.46 15.65
N THR A 321 -1.82 13.52 16.49
CA THR A 321 -2.61 13.46 17.73
C THR A 321 -3.36 14.75 18.08
N LEU A 322 -2.70 15.73 18.69
CA LEU A 322 -3.36 16.80 19.45
C LEU A 322 -3.92 17.95 18.61
N THR A 323 -3.26 18.30 17.54
CA THR A 323 -3.38 19.57 16.81
C THR A 323 -2.90 20.81 17.60
N PRO A 324 -2.57 21.93 16.94
CA PRO A 324 -2.15 23.16 17.64
C PRO A 324 -3.18 23.69 18.63
N ALA A 325 -4.47 23.40 18.43
CA ALA A 325 -5.56 23.80 19.31
C ALA A 325 -5.49 23.22 20.73
N ALA A 326 -4.69 22.16 20.92
CA ALA A 326 -4.48 21.58 22.27
C ALA A 326 -3.60 22.46 23.18
N GLY A 327 -2.91 23.47 22.64
CA GLY A 327 -2.13 24.42 23.42
C GLY A 327 -0.84 23.88 24.02
N TYR A 328 -0.24 22.84 23.42
CA TYR A 328 1.10 22.36 23.80
C TYR A 328 2.16 23.43 23.53
N SER A 329 3.20 23.45 24.36
CA SER A 329 4.29 24.41 24.30
C SER A 329 5.49 23.88 23.48
N GLN A 330 6.44 24.75 23.14
CA GLN A 330 7.72 24.34 22.57
C GLN A 330 8.50 23.42 23.51
N ASP A 331 8.37 23.58 24.84
CA ASP A 331 8.99 22.69 25.81
C ASP A 331 8.39 21.27 25.75
N ASP A 332 7.10 21.13 25.41
CA ASP A 332 6.47 19.83 25.21
C ASP A 332 7.00 19.16 23.93
N VAL A 333 7.20 19.94 22.86
CA VAL A 333 7.85 19.45 21.61
C VAL A 333 9.28 18.99 21.90
N ASN A 334 10.07 19.78 22.62
CA ASN A 334 11.42 19.41 23.03
C ASN A 334 11.43 18.14 23.89
N GLY A 335 10.49 18.05 24.84
CA GLY A 335 10.33 16.86 25.68
C GLY A 335 10.04 15.61 24.86
N ALA A 336 9.16 15.70 23.86
CA ALA A 336 8.86 14.60 22.94
C ALA A 336 10.08 14.27 22.05
N ALA A 337 10.79 15.28 21.55
CA ALA A 337 12.02 15.08 20.77
C ALA A 337 13.10 14.35 21.59
N TYR A 338 13.25 14.66 22.87
CA TYR A 338 14.16 13.92 23.76
C TYR A 338 13.77 12.45 23.92
N VAL A 339 12.47 12.13 24.01
CA VAL A 339 11.98 10.74 24.04
C VAL A 339 12.30 10.02 22.73
N LEU A 340 12.32 10.73 21.60
CA LEU A 340 12.57 10.18 20.27
C LEU A 340 14.05 10.09 19.89
N THR A 341 14.98 10.71 20.65
CA THR A 341 16.41 10.55 20.38
C THR A 341 16.86 9.09 20.50
N GLY A 342 17.75 8.67 19.62
CA GLY A 342 18.28 7.29 19.59
C GLY A 342 17.41 6.26 18.85
N TRP A 343 16.22 6.62 18.42
CA TRP A 343 15.37 5.77 17.57
C TRP A 343 15.79 5.83 16.09
N GLY A 344 15.49 4.75 15.35
CA GLY A 344 15.78 4.69 13.91
C GLY A 344 17.22 4.35 13.55
N GLN A 345 18.01 3.83 14.49
CA GLN A 345 19.41 3.52 14.30
C GLN A 345 19.61 2.17 13.58
N MET A 346 19.28 2.14 12.30
CA MET A 346 19.31 0.92 11.47
C MET A 346 20.72 0.39 11.20
N TRP A 347 21.74 1.24 11.31
CA TRP A 347 23.14 0.87 11.02
C TRP A 347 23.85 0.22 12.22
N ASP A 348 23.17 0.07 13.35
CA ASP A 348 23.73 -0.62 14.49
C ASP A 348 23.90 -2.13 14.19
N ASP A 349 25.05 -2.71 14.51
CA ASP A 349 25.35 -4.13 14.25
C ASP A 349 24.57 -5.07 15.17
N ASP A 350 24.17 -4.59 16.35
CA ASP A 350 23.31 -5.31 17.30
C ASP A 350 22.04 -4.48 17.61
N PRO A 351 21.08 -4.44 16.68
CA PRO A 351 19.89 -3.59 16.84
C PRO A 351 19.02 -4.10 17.96
N LYS A 352 18.80 -3.25 18.97
CA LYS A 352 17.78 -3.46 19.99
C LYS A 352 16.36 -3.31 19.39
N GLU A 353 15.36 -3.73 20.18
CA GLU A 353 13.96 -3.52 19.80
C GLU A 353 13.72 -2.08 19.32
N GLY A 354 13.09 -1.92 18.16
CA GLY A 354 12.80 -0.62 17.55
C GLY A 354 14.02 0.08 16.93
N TYR A 355 15.12 -0.64 16.68
CA TYR A 355 16.38 -0.03 16.20
C TYR A 355 16.80 1.16 17.04
N PHE A 356 16.79 0.95 18.33
CA PHE A 356 17.09 1.95 19.33
C PHE A 356 18.56 1.88 19.78
N ASN A 357 19.23 3.04 19.88
CA ASN A 357 20.62 3.20 20.33
C ASN A 357 20.70 4.10 21.57
N ASP A 358 21.01 3.51 22.74
CA ASP A 358 21.15 4.22 24.01
C ASP A 358 22.24 5.30 23.97
N TYR A 359 23.31 5.10 23.19
CA TYR A 359 24.46 6.02 23.08
C TYR A 359 24.05 7.43 22.58
N ARG A 360 22.98 7.50 21.76
CA ARG A 360 22.43 8.75 21.22
C ARG A 360 21.23 9.29 22.00
N HIS A 361 20.64 8.48 22.90
CA HIS A 361 19.42 8.86 23.61
C HIS A 361 19.68 9.90 24.69
N GLU A 362 18.78 10.88 24.81
CA GLU A 362 18.79 11.86 25.89
C GLU A 362 18.43 11.20 27.22
N PRO A 363 19.35 11.22 28.22
CA PRO A 363 19.10 10.57 29.50
C PRO A 363 18.07 11.30 30.35
N GLY A 364 17.54 10.61 31.35
CA GLY A 364 16.67 11.21 32.37
C GLY A 364 15.18 11.14 32.07
N ALA A 365 14.44 11.99 32.77
CA ALA A 365 12.99 12.11 32.66
C ALA A 365 12.63 13.35 31.86
N HIS A 366 11.70 13.21 30.92
CA HIS A 366 11.24 14.30 30.06
C HIS A 366 9.80 14.65 30.41
N LYS A 367 9.50 15.96 30.48
CA LYS A 367 8.15 16.46 30.78
C LYS A 367 7.45 16.80 29.46
N ILE A 368 6.23 16.28 29.27
CA ILE A 368 5.39 16.53 28.10
C ILE A 368 3.96 16.67 28.62
N LEU A 369 3.27 17.75 28.28
CA LEU A 369 1.89 18.04 28.72
C LEU A 369 1.71 17.89 30.23
N GLY A 370 2.65 18.41 31.02
CA GLY A 370 2.62 18.35 32.48
C GLY A 370 3.06 17.01 33.09
N LYS A 371 3.11 15.91 32.34
CA LYS A 371 3.50 14.56 32.81
C LYS A 371 4.97 14.29 32.58
N LYS A 372 5.63 13.57 33.52
CA LYS A 372 7.03 13.15 33.41
C LYS A 372 7.14 11.69 32.93
N TYR A 373 7.83 11.47 31.84
CA TYR A 373 8.14 10.15 31.27
C TYR A 373 9.51 9.69 31.75
N ARG A 374 9.55 8.56 32.45
CA ARG A 374 10.76 8.01 33.12
C ARG A 374 11.00 6.56 32.72
N GLY A 375 12.19 6.05 33.01
CA GLY A 375 12.55 4.65 32.83
C GLY A 375 13.21 4.35 31.47
N LYS A 376 13.05 3.12 31.00
CA LYS A 376 13.66 2.69 29.72
C LYS A 376 13.07 3.46 28.54
N PRO A 377 13.89 3.82 27.55
CA PRO A 377 13.45 4.62 26.38
C PRO A 377 12.23 4.06 25.66
N ILE A 378 12.21 2.75 25.40
CA ILE A 378 11.06 2.07 24.77
C ILE A 378 9.79 2.29 25.56
N ASN A 379 9.85 2.18 26.88
CA ASN A 379 8.69 2.40 27.75
C ASN A 379 8.25 3.87 27.79
N LYS A 380 9.19 4.82 27.65
CA LYS A 380 8.85 6.25 27.56
C LYS A 380 8.00 6.53 26.31
N LEU A 381 8.43 6.03 25.14
CA LEU A 381 7.67 6.23 23.89
C LEU A 381 6.32 5.53 23.93
N LYS A 382 6.27 4.27 24.38
CA LYS A 382 4.99 3.54 24.55
C LYS A 382 4.02 4.31 25.47
N ALA A 383 4.50 4.77 26.62
CA ALA A 383 3.68 5.54 27.56
C ALA A 383 3.22 6.88 26.96
N LEU A 384 4.08 7.57 26.22
CA LEU A 384 3.72 8.80 25.52
C LEU A 384 2.62 8.54 24.49
N CYS A 385 2.75 7.53 23.63
CA CYS A 385 1.73 7.18 22.64
C CYS A 385 0.39 6.81 23.29
N VAL A 386 0.40 6.08 24.42
CA VAL A 386 -0.83 5.77 25.17
C VAL A 386 -1.50 7.03 25.73
N ASP A 387 -0.73 7.96 26.27
CA ASP A 387 -1.29 9.20 26.83
C ASP A 387 -1.82 10.13 25.73
N LEU A 388 -1.08 10.25 24.62
CA LEU A 388 -1.52 11.04 23.47
C LEU A 388 -2.80 10.44 22.84
N ALA A 389 -2.88 9.13 22.72
CA ALA A 389 -4.06 8.45 22.19
C ALA A 389 -5.31 8.66 23.07
N LYS A 390 -5.13 8.80 24.40
CA LYS A 390 -6.23 9.07 25.35
C LYS A 390 -6.60 10.54 25.48
N HIS A 391 -5.85 11.43 24.85
CA HIS A 391 -6.13 12.85 24.97
C HIS A 391 -7.42 13.22 24.21
N PRO A 392 -8.35 14.00 24.79
CA PRO A 392 -9.62 14.35 24.14
C PRO A 392 -9.46 14.98 22.76
N MET A 393 -8.43 15.82 22.57
CA MET A 393 -8.16 16.45 21.28
C MET A 393 -7.78 15.42 20.21
N THR A 394 -7.14 14.32 20.58
CA THR A 394 -6.81 13.22 19.64
C THR A 394 -8.08 12.53 19.15
N ALA A 395 -9.00 12.21 20.04
CA ALA A 395 -10.29 11.62 19.66
C ALA A 395 -11.04 12.53 18.68
N ARG A 396 -11.10 13.82 19.00
CA ARG A 396 -11.72 14.85 18.16
C ARG A 396 -11.03 14.99 16.80
N HIS A 397 -9.71 15.02 16.79
CA HIS A 397 -8.92 15.14 15.57
C HIS A 397 -9.15 13.95 14.63
N ILE A 398 -9.07 12.73 15.14
CA ILE A 398 -9.30 11.51 14.35
C ILE A 398 -10.74 11.47 13.83
N ALA A 399 -11.73 11.77 14.67
CA ALA A 399 -13.13 11.82 14.27
C ALA A 399 -13.37 12.84 13.13
N ASN A 400 -12.76 14.01 13.22
CA ASN A 400 -12.83 15.04 12.18
C ASN A 400 -12.19 14.55 10.86
N LYS A 401 -10.98 13.98 10.91
CA LYS A 401 -10.27 13.45 9.74
C LYS A 401 -11.06 12.31 9.05
N LEU A 402 -11.62 11.39 9.83
CA LEU A 402 -12.47 10.32 9.30
C LEU A 402 -13.76 10.87 8.67
N SER A 403 -14.38 11.85 9.31
CA SER A 403 -15.59 12.50 8.77
C SER A 403 -15.31 13.24 7.46
N LEU A 404 -14.19 13.97 7.38
CA LEU A 404 -13.73 14.62 6.16
C LEU A 404 -13.45 13.62 5.05
N HIS A 405 -12.83 12.49 5.36
CA HIS A 405 -12.45 11.49 4.36
C HIS A 405 -13.64 10.69 3.79
N PHE A 406 -14.58 10.29 4.65
CA PHE A 406 -15.64 9.34 4.28
C PHE A 406 -17.00 10.00 4.01
N ILE A 407 -17.26 11.18 4.56
CA ILE A 407 -18.63 11.74 4.56
C ILE A 407 -18.74 12.98 3.69
N SER A 408 -18.03 14.06 4.02
CA SER A 408 -18.21 15.35 3.34
C SER A 408 -17.02 16.27 3.59
N ASP A 409 -16.80 17.24 2.71
CA ASP A 409 -15.80 18.31 2.92
C ASP A 409 -16.17 19.26 4.08
N THR A 410 -17.45 19.28 4.45
CA THR A 410 -18.00 20.03 5.59
C THR A 410 -18.88 19.10 6.42
N PRO A 411 -18.29 18.15 7.14
CA PRO A 411 -19.08 17.17 7.88
C PRO A 411 -19.89 17.84 8.98
N PRO A 412 -21.16 17.45 9.16
CA PRO A 412 -21.98 17.94 10.27
C PRO A 412 -21.33 17.66 11.63
N GLU A 413 -21.49 18.56 12.58
CA GLU A 413 -20.91 18.41 13.92
C GLU A 413 -21.37 17.10 14.60
N GLU A 414 -22.63 16.71 14.41
CA GLU A 414 -23.16 15.46 14.96
C GLU A 414 -22.43 14.23 14.46
N THR A 415 -21.93 14.26 13.23
CA THR A 415 -21.16 13.17 12.63
C THR A 415 -19.81 13.03 13.30
N ILE A 416 -19.11 14.16 13.48
CA ILE A 416 -17.82 14.18 14.16
C ILE A 416 -17.97 13.71 15.59
N GLN A 417 -18.98 14.22 16.30
CA GLN A 417 -19.26 13.85 17.69
C GLN A 417 -19.65 12.38 17.84
N PHE A 418 -20.37 11.83 16.87
CA PHE A 418 -20.73 10.41 16.86
C PHE A 418 -19.49 9.50 16.82
N ILE A 419 -18.54 9.80 15.94
CA ILE A 419 -17.28 9.04 15.80
C ILE A 419 -16.37 9.31 17.01
N GLU A 420 -16.28 10.56 17.49
CA GLU A 420 -15.53 10.93 18.69
C GLU A 420 -16.02 10.18 19.93
N ASN A 421 -17.33 10.07 20.10
CA ASN A 421 -17.92 9.31 21.20
C ASN A 421 -17.55 7.83 21.15
N ALA A 422 -17.56 7.21 19.95
CA ALA A 422 -17.14 5.83 19.78
C ALA A 422 -15.66 5.63 20.14
N TYR A 423 -14.79 6.57 19.75
CA TYR A 423 -13.38 6.56 20.12
C TYR A 423 -13.20 6.64 21.64
N ASN A 424 -13.86 7.59 22.30
CA ASN A 424 -13.73 7.81 23.73
C ASN A 424 -14.28 6.62 24.54
N GLN A 425 -15.45 6.09 24.17
CA GLN A 425 -16.09 4.95 24.85
C GLN A 425 -15.28 3.65 24.69
N SER A 426 -14.62 3.48 23.57
CA SER A 426 -13.77 2.30 23.30
C SER A 426 -12.31 2.50 23.73
N SER A 427 -11.93 3.68 24.22
CA SER A 427 -10.55 4.05 24.53
C SER A 427 -9.61 3.90 23.31
N GLY A 428 -10.11 4.22 22.11
CA GLY A 428 -9.35 4.19 20.88
C GLY A 428 -9.25 2.80 20.21
N ASP A 429 -10.14 1.86 20.51
CA ASP A 429 -10.29 0.60 19.75
C ASP A 429 -10.69 0.91 18.30
N LEU A 430 -9.78 0.67 17.37
CA LEU A 430 -9.95 1.04 15.97
C LEU A 430 -11.07 0.24 15.29
N VAL A 431 -11.34 -1.00 15.69
CA VAL A 431 -12.47 -1.75 15.17
C VAL A 431 -13.78 -1.02 15.46
N LYS A 432 -13.95 -0.55 16.71
CA LYS A 432 -15.15 0.19 17.14
C LYS A 432 -15.27 1.54 16.46
N VAL A 433 -14.15 2.24 16.31
CA VAL A 433 -14.08 3.54 15.62
C VAL A 433 -14.46 3.37 14.14
N HIS A 434 -13.87 2.40 13.44
CA HIS A 434 -14.18 2.14 12.04
C HIS A 434 -15.64 1.71 11.84
N GLN A 435 -16.17 0.85 12.71
CA GLN A 435 -17.59 0.46 12.67
C GLN A 435 -18.51 1.67 12.91
N ALA A 436 -18.13 2.61 13.79
CA ALA A 436 -18.86 3.84 13.97
C ALA A 436 -18.82 4.75 12.71
N VAL A 437 -17.71 4.76 11.99
CA VAL A 437 -17.64 5.46 10.69
C VAL A 437 -18.62 4.84 9.67
N VAL A 438 -18.70 3.51 9.61
CA VAL A 438 -19.69 2.83 8.77
C VAL A 438 -21.11 3.30 9.14
N ASP A 439 -21.47 3.28 10.41
CA ASP A 439 -22.78 3.76 10.89
C ASP A 439 -23.01 5.24 10.56
N ALA A 440 -21.99 6.07 10.73
CA ALA A 440 -22.07 7.50 10.44
C ALA A 440 -22.30 7.77 8.96
N VAL A 441 -21.62 7.03 8.05
CA VAL A 441 -21.85 7.12 6.61
C VAL A 441 -23.28 6.74 6.26
N ILE A 442 -23.82 5.68 6.82
CA ILE A 442 -25.21 5.25 6.56
C ILE A 442 -26.22 6.29 7.09
N LYS A 443 -25.96 6.84 8.25
CA LYS A 443 -26.89 7.78 8.91
C LYS A 443 -26.84 9.20 8.34
N TYR A 444 -25.66 9.68 8.01
CA TYR A 444 -25.45 11.09 7.67
C TYR A 444 -24.95 11.30 6.23
N GLY A 445 -24.52 10.24 5.54
CA GLY A 445 -23.89 10.34 4.23
C GLY A 445 -24.85 10.50 3.04
N ASP A 446 -26.15 10.30 3.23
CA ASP A 446 -27.12 10.27 2.12
C ASP A 446 -27.26 11.64 1.43
N ASN A 447 -27.22 12.72 2.23
CA ASN A 447 -27.33 14.10 1.75
C ASN A 447 -25.95 14.78 1.59
N SER A 448 -24.86 14.06 1.70
CA SER A 448 -23.52 14.59 1.60
C SER A 448 -22.85 14.16 0.30
N THR A 449 -22.10 15.08 -0.28
CA THR A 449 -21.28 14.80 -1.46
C THR A 449 -19.81 14.91 -1.11
N LYS A 450 -19.03 13.90 -1.51
CA LYS A 450 -17.58 13.87 -1.36
C LYS A 450 -16.95 13.68 -2.73
N PHE A 451 -16.14 14.65 -3.16
CA PHE A 451 -15.39 14.52 -4.41
C PHE A 451 -14.28 13.47 -4.24
N LEU A 452 -14.20 12.56 -5.20
CA LEU A 452 -13.22 11.47 -5.15
C LEU A 452 -11.82 11.97 -5.48
N GLN A 453 -10.89 11.73 -4.58
CA GLN A 453 -9.46 11.87 -4.86
C GLN A 453 -9.07 11.04 -6.09
N PRO A 454 -8.05 11.45 -6.88
CA PRO A 454 -7.70 10.76 -8.12
C PRO A 454 -7.43 9.27 -7.98
N GLU A 455 -6.74 8.83 -6.93
CA GLU A 455 -6.47 7.40 -6.70
C GLU A 455 -7.76 6.61 -6.43
N ILE A 456 -8.68 7.17 -5.66
CA ILE A 456 -9.97 6.52 -5.37
C ILE A 456 -10.83 6.46 -6.62
N TRP A 457 -10.88 7.54 -7.40
CA TRP A 457 -11.56 7.57 -8.68
C TRP A 457 -10.99 6.54 -9.66
N PHE A 458 -9.66 6.42 -9.73
CA PHE A 458 -8.97 5.43 -10.55
C PHE A 458 -9.38 3.99 -10.17
N PHE A 459 -9.40 3.68 -8.89
CA PHE A 459 -9.83 2.35 -8.44
C PHE A 459 -11.32 2.10 -8.69
N ASN A 460 -12.17 3.11 -8.50
CA ASN A 460 -13.60 2.99 -8.83
C ASN A 460 -13.81 2.69 -10.32
N LEU A 461 -13.07 3.36 -11.21
CA LEU A 461 -13.11 3.10 -12.64
C LEU A 461 -12.71 1.65 -12.94
N HIS A 462 -11.56 1.19 -12.44
CA HIS A 462 -11.09 -0.17 -12.70
C HIS A 462 -12.01 -1.24 -12.10
N LYS A 463 -12.61 -0.98 -10.96
CA LYS A 463 -13.63 -1.86 -10.38
C LYS A 463 -14.91 -1.88 -11.23
N ALA A 464 -15.36 -0.74 -11.71
CA ALA A 464 -16.54 -0.62 -12.58
C ALA A 464 -16.39 -1.43 -13.87
N VAL A 465 -15.22 -1.38 -14.50
CA VAL A 465 -14.95 -2.12 -15.75
C VAL A 465 -14.52 -3.59 -15.50
N GLY A 466 -14.54 -4.04 -14.25
CA GLY A 466 -14.22 -5.42 -13.88
C GLY A 466 -12.73 -5.76 -13.93
N GLY A 467 -11.84 -4.76 -13.86
CA GLY A 467 -10.39 -4.98 -13.81
C GLY A 467 -9.59 -4.12 -14.78
N GLY A 468 -8.63 -4.75 -15.47
CA GLY A 468 -7.81 -4.07 -16.49
C GLY A 468 -6.79 -3.09 -15.95
N LEU A 469 -6.38 -3.25 -14.69
CA LEU A 469 -5.29 -2.46 -14.12
C LEU A 469 -4.06 -2.48 -15.04
N PRO A 470 -3.38 -1.34 -15.20
CA PRO A 470 -2.11 -1.26 -15.92
C PRO A 470 -0.99 -1.86 -15.05
N LEU A 471 -0.92 -3.19 -15.06
CA LEU A 471 0.08 -3.94 -14.29
C LEU A 471 1.26 -4.25 -15.20
N LYS A 472 2.46 -3.85 -14.78
CA LYS A 472 3.70 -4.28 -15.39
C LYS A 472 4.40 -5.26 -14.45
N PHE A 473 4.66 -6.44 -14.98
CA PHE A 473 5.47 -7.43 -14.28
C PHE A 473 6.93 -7.23 -14.67
N LEU A 474 7.84 -7.52 -13.75
CA LEU A 474 9.28 -7.49 -13.97
C LEU A 474 9.65 -8.27 -15.24
N GLY A 475 10.50 -7.68 -16.08
CA GLY A 475 11.03 -8.32 -17.27
C GLY A 475 10.36 -7.94 -18.59
N GLN A 476 9.35 -7.09 -18.59
CA GLN A 476 8.74 -6.58 -19.81
C GLN A 476 9.47 -5.34 -20.35
N GLY A 477 10.66 -5.56 -20.92
CA GLY A 477 11.39 -4.54 -21.67
C GLY A 477 11.92 -3.34 -20.89
N ASP A 478 12.88 -2.65 -21.48
CA ASP A 478 13.49 -1.43 -20.92
C ASP A 478 12.61 -0.17 -21.07
N ASP A 479 11.44 -0.30 -21.68
CA ASP A 479 10.48 0.78 -21.76
C ASP A 479 9.97 1.06 -20.34
N TRP A 480 10.34 2.21 -19.84
CA TRP A 480 9.74 2.89 -18.72
C TRP A 480 8.30 3.23 -19.10
N GLY A 481 7.51 2.15 -19.35
CA GLY A 481 6.20 2.25 -19.96
C GLY A 481 5.31 3.21 -19.19
N GLN A 482 4.81 4.17 -19.89
CA GLN A 482 3.79 5.13 -19.45
C GLN A 482 2.55 4.43 -18.87
N ASP A 483 2.43 3.12 -19.02
CA ASP A 483 1.25 2.31 -18.68
C ASP A 483 1.34 1.57 -17.34
N GLN A 484 2.14 2.03 -16.39
CA GLN A 484 2.20 1.42 -15.04
C GLN A 484 1.27 2.14 -14.07
N THR A 485 0.65 1.39 -13.15
CA THR A 485 -0.29 1.96 -12.17
C THR A 485 0.28 3.14 -11.40
N ASN A 486 1.52 3.05 -10.92
CA ASN A 486 2.16 4.15 -10.21
C ASN A 486 2.42 5.38 -11.08
N ASN A 487 2.80 5.20 -12.35
CA ASN A 487 3.00 6.31 -13.27
C ASN A 487 1.68 7.00 -13.60
N ILE A 488 0.63 6.23 -13.81
CA ILE A 488 -0.72 6.76 -14.06
C ILE A 488 -1.23 7.51 -12.82
N LEU A 489 -1.07 6.96 -11.63
CA LEU A 489 -1.46 7.66 -10.40
C LEU A 489 -0.64 8.94 -10.19
N TYR A 490 0.64 8.93 -10.54
CA TYR A 490 1.48 10.12 -10.54
C TYR A 490 1.00 11.16 -11.58
N GLU A 491 0.68 10.72 -12.79
CA GLU A 491 0.11 11.58 -13.84
C GLU A 491 -1.28 12.12 -13.47
N LEU A 492 -2.08 11.34 -12.75
CA LEU A 492 -3.35 11.79 -12.18
C LEU A 492 -3.16 12.77 -11.01
N GLY A 493 -1.93 12.97 -10.55
CA GLY A 493 -1.55 13.90 -9.51
C GLY A 493 -1.74 13.37 -8.08
N HIS A 494 -1.96 12.07 -7.90
CA HIS A 494 -2.15 11.48 -6.58
C HIS A 494 -1.46 10.11 -6.49
N LEU A 495 -0.31 10.07 -5.89
CA LEU A 495 0.43 8.83 -5.64
C LEU A 495 0.79 8.75 -4.14
N ASN A 496 0.14 7.86 -3.39
CA ASN A 496 0.30 7.75 -1.95
C ASN A 496 1.74 7.49 -1.48
N SER A 497 2.54 6.82 -2.31
CA SER A 497 3.97 6.61 -1.99
C SER A 497 4.83 7.86 -2.23
N ARG A 498 4.27 8.97 -2.70
CA ARG A 498 4.98 10.23 -2.95
C ARG A 498 4.23 11.41 -2.35
N THR A 499 3.91 11.30 -1.07
CA THR A 499 3.19 12.35 -0.35
C THR A 499 4.04 13.61 -0.24
N PRO A 500 3.50 14.77 -0.59
CA PRO A 500 4.30 16.02 -0.66
C PRO A 500 4.70 16.54 0.72
N GLN A 501 3.90 16.26 1.76
CA GLN A 501 4.08 16.79 3.10
C GLN A 501 3.61 15.79 4.17
N PRO A 502 4.05 15.94 5.44
CA PRO A 502 3.67 15.05 6.54
C PRO A 502 2.17 15.05 6.92
N ASN A 503 1.40 16.02 6.45
CA ASN A 503 -0.05 16.08 6.66
C ASN A 503 -0.86 15.21 5.69
N GLY A 504 -0.18 14.50 4.77
CA GLY A 504 -0.83 13.65 3.78
C GLY A 504 -1.33 14.42 2.55
N TRP A 505 -1.97 13.69 1.66
CA TRP A 505 -2.72 14.27 0.54
C TRP A 505 -4.01 14.90 1.05
N PRO A 506 -4.41 16.05 0.49
CA PRO A 506 -5.61 16.74 0.95
C PRO A 506 -6.89 15.95 0.68
N ASP A 507 -7.88 16.13 1.57
CA ASP A 507 -9.18 15.47 1.47
C ASP A 507 -10.25 16.36 0.78
N LEU A 508 -10.01 17.66 0.62
CA LEU A 508 -11.03 18.59 0.16
C LEU A 508 -11.17 18.61 -1.37
N ALA A 509 -12.39 18.77 -1.87
CA ALA A 509 -12.68 18.87 -3.29
C ALA A 509 -11.93 20.01 -3.99
N VAL A 510 -11.72 21.13 -3.29
CA VAL A 510 -11.03 22.31 -3.84
C VAL A 510 -9.61 21.98 -4.33
N ASP A 511 -8.96 21.01 -3.74
CA ASP A 511 -7.61 20.60 -4.12
C ASP A 511 -7.59 19.72 -5.39
N TRP A 512 -8.71 19.08 -5.71
CA TRP A 512 -8.83 18.08 -6.78
C TRP A 512 -9.75 18.48 -7.92
N LEU A 513 -10.68 19.39 -7.69
CA LEU A 513 -11.65 19.86 -8.69
C LEU A 513 -11.10 21.07 -9.46
N THR A 514 -9.95 20.87 -10.12
CA THR A 514 -9.34 21.87 -10.99
C THR A 514 -9.44 21.45 -12.45
N PRO A 515 -9.42 22.40 -13.42
CA PRO A 515 -9.44 22.06 -14.85
C PRO A 515 -8.33 21.07 -15.24
N GLU A 516 -7.14 21.24 -14.69
CA GLU A 516 -6.00 20.36 -14.95
C GLU A 516 -6.25 18.93 -14.44
N MET A 517 -6.73 18.78 -13.23
CA MET A 517 -7.04 17.45 -12.65
C MET A 517 -8.18 16.76 -13.38
N MET A 518 -9.14 17.52 -13.91
CA MET A 518 -10.21 16.98 -14.75
C MET A 518 -9.68 16.55 -16.12
N ASP A 519 -8.83 17.35 -16.76
CA ASP A 519 -8.20 17.01 -18.04
C ASP A 519 -7.36 15.72 -17.94
N ARG A 520 -6.62 15.54 -16.87
CA ARG A 520 -5.85 14.31 -16.60
C ARG A 520 -6.75 13.07 -16.54
N ARG A 521 -7.93 13.14 -15.90
CA ARG A 521 -8.92 12.05 -15.88
C ARG A 521 -9.47 11.76 -17.28
N VAL A 522 -9.83 12.80 -18.02
CA VAL A 522 -10.31 12.69 -19.42
C VAL A 522 -9.27 12.00 -20.30
N ARG A 523 -8.03 12.45 -20.26
CA ARG A 523 -6.91 11.85 -21.02
C ARG A 523 -6.72 10.38 -20.68
N TYR A 524 -6.79 10.03 -19.41
CA TYR A 524 -6.66 8.65 -19.00
C TYR A 524 -7.77 7.76 -19.58
N ILE A 525 -9.02 8.20 -19.57
CA ILE A 525 -10.13 7.45 -20.16
C ILE A 525 -9.91 7.26 -21.68
N ILE A 526 -9.50 8.31 -22.38
CA ILE A 526 -9.18 8.24 -23.81
C ILE A 526 -8.07 7.21 -24.06
N GLN A 527 -6.99 7.26 -23.29
CA GLN A 527 -5.84 6.36 -23.41
C GLN A 527 -6.24 4.88 -23.25
N ILE A 528 -7.15 4.57 -22.34
CA ILE A 528 -7.53 3.17 -22.07
C ILE A 528 -8.74 2.69 -22.86
N SER A 529 -9.43 3.55 -23.62
CA SER A 529 -10.72 3.22 -24.26
C SER A 529 -10.64 1.99 -25.15
N ASP A 530 -9.60 1.84 -25.98
CA ASP A 530 -9.38 0.65 -26.81
C ASP A 530 -9.21 -0.62 -25.97
N LYS A 531 -8.55 -0.51 -24.83
CA LYS A 531 -8.38 -1.64 -23.91
C LYS A 531 -9.72 -2.04 -23.29
N LEU A 532 -10.53 -1.05 -22.91
CA LEU A 532 -11.85 -1.29 -22.36
C LEU A 532 -12.76 -1.98 -23.38
N GLU A 533 -12.79 -1.48 -24.63
CA GLU A 533 -13.63 -1.99 -25.69
C GLU A 533 -13.19 -3.40 -26.15
N TYR A 534 -11.93 -3.54 -26.60
CA TYR A 534 -11.49 -4.75 -27.29
C TYR A 534 -10.94 -5.84 -26.38
N LYS A 535 -10.32 -5.48 -25.24
CA LYS A 535 -9.71 -6.46 -24.34
C LYS A 535 -10.62 -6.86 -23.18
N LEU A 536 -11.27 -5.90 -22.53
CA LEU A 536 -12.15 -6.15 -21.40
C LEU A 536 -13.60 -6.38 -21.82
N LYS A 537 -13.96 -5.94 -23.03
CA LYS A 537 -15.34 -6.01 -23.56
C LYS A 537 -16.33 -5.34 -22.58
N PHE A 538 -15.92 -4.20 -22.04
CA PHE A 538 -16.78 -3.40 -21.17
C PHE A 538 -17.99 -2.92 -21.96
N ASP A 539 -19.17 -3.02 -21.36
CA ASP A 539 -20.43 -2.52 -21.93
C ASP A 539 -20.84 -1.23 -21.19
N PRO A 540 -20.63 -0.05 -21.80
CA PRO A 540 -21.00 1.22 -21.19
C PRO A 540 -22.51 1.37 -20.95
N ASP A 541 -23.35 0.83 -21.83
CA ASP A 541 -24.82 0.92 -21.71
C ASP A 541 -25.31 0.09 -20.52
N GLU A 542 -24.84 -1.14 -20.39
CA GLU A 542 -25.14 -2.01 -19.25
C GLU A 542 -24.68 -1.38 -17.92
N TYR A 543 -23.44 -0.86 -17.88
CA TYR A 543 -22.96 -0.22 -16.66
C TYR A 543 -23.73 1.06 -16.33
N ALA A 544 -24.04 1.89 -17.33
CA ALA A 544 -24.83 3.12 -17.13
C ALA A 544 -26.21 2.82 -16.55
N LYS A 545 -26.89 1.77 -17.04
CA LYS A 545 -28.18 1.31 -16.48
C LYS A 545 -28.02 0.86 -15.01
N ALA A 546 -26.97 0.10 -14.72
CA ALA A 546 -26.69 -0.37 -13.35
C ALA A 546 -26.35 0.80 -12.40
N PHE A 547 -25.64 1.81 -12.91
CA PHE A 547 -25.14 2.94 -12.13
C PHE A 547 -26.16 4.07 -11.97
N PHE A 548 -26.75 4.54 -13.08
CA PHE A 548 -27.66 5.68 -13.08
C PHE A 548 -29.15 5.28 -12.94
N GLY A 549 -29.46 4.01 -13.20
CA GLY A 549 -30.81 3.48 -13.29
C GLY A 549 -31.27 3.27 -14.75
N VAL A 550 -32.04 2.21 -14.97
CA VAL A 550 -32.45 1.74 -16.32
C VAL A 550 -33.19 2.83 -17.13
N SER A 551 -34.01 3.64 -16.46
CA SER A 551 -34.83 4.68 -17.09
C SER A 551 -34.27 6.09 -16.88
N SER A 552 -33.02 6.23 -16.45
CA SER A 552 -32.43 7.55 -16.18
C SER A 552 -32.07 8.28 -17.48
N PRO A 553 -32.16 9.62 -17.51
CA PRO A 553 -31.67 10.42 -18.63
C PRO A 553 -30.21 10.20 -18.93
N GLU A 554 -29.39 9.99 -17.88
CA GLU A 554 -27.96 9.74 -18.00
C GLU A 554 -27.66 8.42 -18.71
N ALA A 555 -28.39 7.34 -18.40
CA ALA A 555 -28.22 6.07 -19.11
C ALA A 555 -28.65 6.19 -20.58
N ALA A 556 -29.73 6.93 -20.87
CA ALA A 556 -30.13 7.22 -22.24
C ALA A 556 -29.07 8.04 -23.01
N ASP A 557 -28.46 9.01 -22.36
CA ASP A 557 -27.40 9.85 -22.93
C ASP A 557 -26.12 9.04 -23.22
N VAL A 558 -25.74 8.12 -22.34
CA VAL A 558 -24.60 7.18 -22.58
C VAL A 558 -24.88 6.29 -23.77
N LYS A 559 -26.09 5.70 -23.86
CA LYS A 559 -26.50 4.84 -24.96
C LYS A 559 -26.53 5.58 -26.32
N ALA A 560 -26.86 6.87 -26.32
CA ALA A 560 -26.88 7.72 -27.51
C ALA A 560 -25.48 8.23 -27.91
N ALA A 561 -24.43 7.89 -27.19
CA ALA A 561 -23.07 8.35 -27.49
C ALA A 561 -22.61 7.81 -28.86
N PRO A 562 -22.07 8.66 -29.76
CA PRO A 562 -21.66 8.25 -31.09
C PRO A 562 -20.40 7.36 -31.12
N THR A 563 -19.63 7.33 -30.04
CA THR A 563 -18.41 6.51 -29.93
C THR A 563 -18.32 5.85 -28.54
N PHE A 564 -17.64 4.71 -28.49
CA PHE A 564 -17.37 4.01 -27.23
C PHE A 564 -16.63 4.90 -26.22
N THR A 565 -15.60 5.62 -26.67
CA THR A 565 -14.84 6.54 -25.84
C THR A 565 -15.72 7.62 -25.23
N LEU A 566 -16.64 8.20 -26.01
CA LEU A 566 -17.54 9.22 -25.48
C LEU A 566 -18.55 8.63 -24.49
N ALA A 567 -19.02 7.40 -24.70
CA ALA A 567 -19.85 6.69 -23.73
C ALA A 567 -19.11 6.52 -22.39
N CYS A 568 -17.83 6.09 -22.42
CA CYS A 568 -17.00 5.99 -21.22
C CYS A 568 -16.77 7.35 -20.53
N LEU A 569 -16.51 8.41 -21.29
CA LEU A 569 -16.36 9.76 -20.74
C LEU A 569 -17.63 10.24 -20.04
N LYS A 570 -18.80 10.01 -20.65
CA LYS A 570 -20.10 10.35 -20.07
C LYS A 570 -20.38 9.63 -18.75
N ILE A 571 -19.81 8.44 -18.53
CA ILE A 571 -19.90 7.71 -17.26
C ILE A 571 -18.87 8.21 -16.27
N PHE A 572 -17.58 8.07 -16.59
CA PHE A 572 -16.48 8.19 -15.63
C PHE A 572 -16.10 9.64 -15.31
N CYS A 573 -16.48 10.60 -16.17
CA CYS A 573 -16.39 12.04 -15.88
C CYS A 573 -17.72 12.64 -15.41
N HIS A 574 -18.77 11.84 -15.26
CA HIS A 574 -20.05 12.35 -14.75
C HIS A 574 -19.92 12.76 -13.27
N PRO A 575 -20.53 13.89 -12.86
CA PRO A 575 -20.50 14.31 -11.46
C PRO A 575 -20.91 13.23 -10.47
N LYS A 576 -21.99 12.47 -10.78
CA LYS A 576 -22.43 11.35 -9.94
C LYS A 576 -21.37 10.23 -9.80
N PHE A 577 -20.48 10.05 -10.77
CA PHE A 577 -19.40 9.07 -10.68
C PHE A 577 -18.19 9.64 -9.92
N MET A 578 -17.91 10.91 -10.09
CA MET A 578 -16.80 11.58 -9.44
C MET A 578 -17.05 11.99 -7.99
N MET A 579 -18.31 11.92 -7.55
CA MET A 579 -18.76 12.22 -6.19
C MET A 579 -19.38 10.98 -5.55
N THR A 580 -19.25 10.85 -4.22
CA THR A 580 -19.91 9.80 -3.42
C THR A 580 -20.76 10.39 -2.33
#